data_60b988c57e11f315abf8f4482ef414dc
#
_entry.id   60b988c57e11f315abf8f4482ef414dc
#
_cell.length_a   1.000
_cell.length_b   1.000
_cell.length_c   1.000
_cell.angle_alpha   90.00
_cell.angle_beta   90.00
_cell.angle_gamma   90.00
#
_symmetry.space_group_name_H-M   'P 1'
#
loop_
_entity.id
_entity.type
_entity.pdbx_description
1 polymer ?
#
loop_
_entity_poly.entity_id
_entity_poly.type
_entity_poly.pdbx_seq_one_letter_code
_entity_poly.pdbx_strand_id
1 'polypeptide(L)' 'MGITPLTAQQTRVLRTIAVRGGREILSGAFLEAAQVFNAASVKKAVAKLERENIIYNYDGEYRFGSPFFCEWILRQ' A
#
# COMPACT_ATOMS: atom_id res chain seq x y z
N MET A 1 -0.37 8.67 -20.11
CA MET A 1 -0.84 8.29 -19.19
C MET A 1 -0.61 7.01 -18.79
N GLY A 2 -0.49 6.24 -18.59
CA GLY A 2 -0.07 4.95 -18.30
C GLY A 2 -0.28 4.47 -16.89
N ILE A 3 -0.95 5.18 -16.13
CA ILE A 3 -1.16 4.73 -14.77
C ILE A 3 -2.35 3.79 -14.75
N THR A 4 -2.14 2.57 -14.29
CA THR A 4 -3.22 1.62 -14.11
C THR A 4 -4.07 2.08 -12.94
N PRO A 5 -5.38 2.19 -13.11
CA PRO A 5 -6.25 2.61 -12.01
C PRO A 5 -6.17 1.60 -10.87
N LEU A 6 -6.04 2.10 -9.66
CA LEU A 6 -6.03 1.26 -8.49
C LEU A 6 -7.46 1.07 -7.99
N THR A 7 -7.74 -0.10 -7.44
CA THR A 7 -9.03 -0.33 -6.81
C THR A 7 -9.09 0.49 -5.53
N ALA A 8 -10.30 0.67 -5.00
CA ALA A 8 -10.47 1.38 -3.73
C ALA A 8 -9.65 0.72 -2.62
N GLN A 9 -9.64 -0.62 -2.60
CA GLN A 9 -8.89 -1.35 -1.59
C GLN A 9 -7.40 -1.12 -1.74
N GLN A 10 -6.87 -1.17 -2.96
CA GLN A 10 -5.46 -0.94 -3.22
C GLN A 10 -5.07 0.48 -2.81
N THR A 11 -5.93 1.45 -3.10
CA THR A 11 -5.68 2.83 -2.72
C THR A 11 -5.63 2.98 -1.21
N ARG A 12 -6.54 2.34 -0.49
CA ARG A 12 -6.56 2.42 0.97
C ARG A 12 -5.30 1.81 1.58
N VAL A 13 -4.87 0.65 1.05
CA VAL A 13 -3.65 0.00 1.54
C VAL A 13 -2.44 0.89 1.27
N LEU A 14 -2.34 1.43 0.07
CA LEU A 14 -1.22 2.29 -0.31
C LEU A 14 -1.18 3.55 0.56
N ARG A 15 -2.33 4.17 0.78
CA ARG A 15 -2.40 5.35 1.64
C ARG A 15 -2.00 5.02 3.07
N THR A 16 -2.39 3.86 3.57
CA THR A 16 -2.03 3.45 4.92
C THR A 16 -0.52 3.29 5.04
N ILE A 17 0.13 2.72 4.02
CA ILE A 17 1.58 2.62 3.98
C ILE A 17 2.20 4.02 4.01
N ALA A 18 1.63 4.97 3.28
CA ALA A 18 2.16 6.33 3.24
C ALA A 18 2.04 7.03 4.60
N VAL A 19 0.94 6.80 5.30
CA VAL A 19 0.68 7.47 6.57
C VAL A 19 1.36 6.79 7.75
N ARG A 20 1.26 5.47 7.82
CA ARG A 20 1.76 4.72 8.97
C ARG A 20 3.11 4.04 8.75
N GLY A 21 3.55 3.95 7.51
CA GLY A 21 4.71 3.16 7.18
C GLY A 21 4.32 1.75 6.75
N GLY A 22 5.26 1.05 6.16
CA GLY A 22 5.02 -0.26 5.56
C GLY A 22 5.39 -1.44 6.45
N ARG A 23 5.44 -1.26 7.77
CA ARG A 23 5.75 -2.34 8.67
C ARG A 23 4.49 -3.01 9.19
N GLU A 24 4.61 -4.31 9.45
CA GLU A 24 3.53 -5.06 10.05
C GLU A 24 2.20 -4.86 9.32
N ILE A 25 2.24 -4.98 8.01
CA ILE A 25 1.06 -4.74 7.18
C ILE A 25 -0.05 -5.77 7.41
N LEU A 26 0.25 -6.86 8.09
CA LEU A 26 -0.76 -7.88 8.38
C LEU A 26 -1.27 -7.79 9.82
N SER A 27 -0.84 -6.78 10.57
CA SER A 27 -1.30 -6.63 11.94
C SER A 27 -2.72 -6.10 11.98
N GLY A 28 -3.40 -6.33 13.08
CA GLY A 28 -4.75 -5.82 13.26
C GLY A 28 -4.82 -4.31 13.14
N ALA A 29 -3.80 -3.62 13.66
CA ALA A 29 -3.76 -2.17 13.58
C ALA A 29 -3.70 -1.67 12.14
N PHE A 30 -2.89 -2.34 11.31
CA PHE A 30 -2.81 -1.96 9.90
C PHE A 30 -4.13 -2.26 9.18
N LEU A 31 -4.70 -3.43 9.42
CA LEU A 31 -5.97 -3.81 8.79
C LEU A 31 -7.06 -2.82 9.14
N GLU A 32 -7.12 -2.40 10.38
CA GLU A 32 -8.11 -1.43 10.82
C GLU A 32 -7.87 -0.08 10.17
N ALA A 33 -6.64 0.38 10.12
CA ALA A 33 -6.30 1.66 9.51
C ALA A 33 -6.61 1.67 8.01
N ALA A 34 -6.40 0.55 7.34
CA ALA A 34 -6.66 0.43 5.90
C ALA A 34 -8.13 0.09 5.61
N GLN A 35 -8.90 -0.20 6.65
CA GLN A 35 -10.30 -0.59 6.52
C GLN A 35 -10.46 -1.84 5.65
N VAL A 36 -9.57 -2.79 5.86
CA VAL A 36 -9.60 -4.07 5.16
C VAL A 36 -9.85 -5.15 6.20
N PHE A 37 -10.76 -6.06 5.92
CA PHE A 37 -11.23 -6.98 6.93
C PHE A 37 -10.38 -8.23 7.11
N ASN A 38 -9.52 -8.56 6.19
CA ASN A 38 -8.67 -9.74 6.36
C ASN A 38 -7.30 -9.53 5.74
N ALA A 39 -6.32 -10.29 6.27
CA ALA A 39 -4.93 -10.17 5.84
C ALA A 39 -4.71 -10.62 4.40
N ALA A 40 -5.50 -11.57 3.93
CA ALA A 40 -5.35 -12.06 2.55
C ALA A 40 -5.61 -10.94 1.54
N SER A 41 -6.58 -10.07 1.86
CA SER A 41 -6.87 -8.93 0.99
C SER A 41 -5.71 -7.94 0.94
N VAL A 42 -5.07 -7.70 2.10
CA VAL A 42 -3.89 -6.84 2.14
C VAL A 42 -2.77 -7.46 1.32
N LYS A 43 -2.54 -8.76 1.46
CA LYS A 43 -1.51 -9.44 0.71
C LYS A 43 -1.73 -9.33 -0.79
N LYS A 44 -2.96 -9.48 -1.25
CA LYS A 44 -3.27 -9.35 -2.67
C LYS A 44 -3.00 -7.93 -3.17
N ALA A 45 -3.43 -6.93 -2.40
CA ALA A 45 -3.23 -5.55 -2.78
C ALA A 45 -1.73 -5.23 -2.85
N VAL A 46 -0.97 -5.66 -1.84
CA VAL A 46 0.46 -5.42 -1.78
C VAL A 46 1.18 -6.11 -2.93
N ALA A 47 0.79 -7.35 -3.25
CA ALA A 47 1.41 -8.08 -4.35
C ALA A 47 1.22 -7.35 -5.67
N LYS A 48 0.04 -6.78 -5.88
CA LYS A 48 -0.23 -6.02 -7.09
C LYS A 48 0.60 -4.74 -7.13
N LEU A 49 0.67 -4.02 -6.01
CA LEU A 49 1.44 -2.78 -5.94
C LEU A 49 2.93 -3.06 -6.14
N GLU A 50 3.42 -4.17 -5.61
CA GLU A 50 4.80 -4.58 -5.79
C GLU A 50 5.09 -4.92 -7.25
N ARG A 51 4.17 -5.64 -7.88
CA ARG A 51 4.32 -6.02 -9.28
C ARG A 51 4.36 -4.80 -10.18
N GLU A 52 3.63 -3.75 -9.82
CA GLU A 52 3.59 -2.51 -10.60
C GLU A 52 4.76 -1.58 -10.26
N ASN A 53 5.65 -2.02 -9.37
CA ASN A 53 6.80 -1.24 -8.93
C ASN A 53 6.42 0.05 -8.20
N ILE A 54 5.25 0.08 -7.62
CA ILE A 54 4.80 1.23 -6.84
C ILE A 54 5.44 1.19 -5.47
N ILE A 55 5.55 -0.02 -4.90
CA ILE A 55 6.22 -0.23 -3.62
C ILE A 55 7.20 -1.38 -3.74
N TYR A 56 8.12 -1.47 -2.79
CA TYR A 56 9.05 -2.59 -2.73
C TYR A 56 9.30 -2.95 -1.27
N ASN A 57 9.68 -4.20 -1.04
CA ASN A 57 9.98 -4.67 0.30
C ASN A 57 11.47 -4.48 0.58
N TYR A 58 11.80 -3.79 1.66
CA TYR A 58 13.16 -3.60 2.08
C TYR A 58 13.26 -3.95 3.55
N ASP A 59 13.93 -5.03 3.85
CA ASP A 59 14.18 -5.46 5.23
C ASP A 59 12.87 -5.60 6.03
N GLY A 60 11.86 -6.17 5.42
CA GLY A 60 10.58 -6.42 6.09
C GLY A 60 9.65 -5.24 6.12
N GLU A 61 10.04 -4.15 5.49
CA GLU A 61 9.22 -2.95 5.46
C GLU A 61 8.92 -2.58 4.01
N TYR A 62 7.69 -2.25 3.71
CA TYR A 62 7.33 -1.80 2.37
C TYR A 62 7.59 -0.31 2.25
N ARG A 63 8.25 0.07 1.18
CA ARG A 63 8.59 1.47 0.90
C ARG A 63 8.12 1.83 -0.50
N PHE A 64 7.89 3.11 -0.73
CA PHE A 64 7.49 3.56 -2.04
C PHE A 64 8.68 3.53 -3.00
N GLY A 65 8.43 3.10 -4.22
CA GLY A 65 9.46 3.05 -5.24
C GLY A 65 9.91 4.42 -5.70
N SER A 66 9.06 5.42 -5.46
CA SER A 66 9.36 6.80 -5.83
C SER A 66 8.71 7.73 -4.82
N PRO A 67 9.38 8.81 -4.39
CA PRO A 67 8.77 9.77 -3.49
C PRO A 67 7.53 10.44 -4.10
N PHE A 68 7.43 10.48 -5.41
CA PHE A 68 6.25 11.05 -6.06
C PHE A 68 5.00 10.26 -5.77
N PHE A 69 5.11 8.95 -5.64
CA PHE A 69 3.95 8.12 -5.32
C PHE A 69 3.41 8.45 -3.94
N CYS A 70 4.29 8.67 -2.99
CA CYS A 70 3.88 9.01 -1.64
C CYS A 70 3.11 10.33 -1.62
N GLU A 71 3.66 11.35 -2.27
CA GLU A 71 2.99 12.64 -2.34
C GLU A 71 1.65 12.53 -3.07
N TRP A 72 1.64 11.78 -4.16
CA TRP A 72 0.44 11.64 -4.95
C TRP A 72 -0.69 10.99 -4.15
N ILE A 73 -0.39 9.92 -3.43
CA ILE A 73 -1.43 9.21 -2.71
C ILE A 73 -1.95 10.04 -1.53
N LEU A 74 -1.11 10.85 -0.92
CA LEU A 74 -1.53 11.68 0.19
C LEU A 74 -2.42 12.84 -0.25
N ARG A 75 -2.40 13.16 -1.54
CA ARG A 75 -3.25 14.21 -2.09
C ARG A 75 -4.62 13.70 -2.56
N GLN A 76 -4.82 12.39 -2.55
CA GLN A 76 -6.08 11.81 -3.03
C GLN A 76 -7.24 12.01 -2.05
#